data_9b7a105f5ac347a7baf93e00f243a968
#
_entry.id   9b7a105f5ac347a7baf93e00f243a968
#
_cell.length_a   1.000
_cell.length_b   1.000
_cell.length_c   1.000
_cell.angle_alpha   90.00
_cell.angle_beta   90.00
_cell.angle_gamma   90.00
#
_symmetry.space_group_name_H-M   'P 1'
#
loop_
_entity.id
_entity.type
_entity.pdbx_description
1 polymer ?
#
loop_
_entity_poly.entity_id
_entity_poly.type
_entity_poly.pdbx_seq_one_letter_code
_entity_poly.pdbx_strand_id
1 'polypeptide(L)'
;MSEKKMNMIVCGGWNSKIGPGALSDILKDLPKKEDKNLIVGYESSDDAAVYKITDDKAIIQTLDFFTTMINDPYLYGQIAATNALSDVYAMGGEVISALNIVAFPENMDLEILHQILKGGAEKVHEAGGVLAGGHSIHDATPKYGLSVTGIVHPDKILQNNNCKEGDLLIVTKPLGVSIINTAHMVKECSEEAFSQSIKQMTTLNKYSAEIMKDFNVNSCTDITGFGFLGHLVEMLDGKSSAEVWAKDIPYIEE
;
A
#
# COMPACT_ATOMS: atom_id res chain seq x y z
N MET A 1 -28.46 -25.33 -10.50
CA MET A 1 -28.46 -23.86 -10.47
C MET A 1 -27.05 -23.45 -10.83
N SER A 2 -26.81 -22.86 -12.00
CA SER A 2 -25.47 -22.38 -12.37
C SER A 2 -25.13 -21.21 -11.48
N GLU A 3 -24.06 -21.34 -10.69
CA GLU A 3 -23.44 -20.20 -10.01
C GLU A 3 -23.11 -19.15 -11.07
N LYS A 4 -23.88 -18.07 -11.12
CA LYS A 4 -23.46 -16.87 -11.82
C LYS A 4 -22.25 -16.34 -11.08
N LYS A 5 -21.03 -16.71 -11.50
CA LYS A 5 -19.81 -16.03 -11.08
C LYS A 5 -19.99 -14.56 -11.46
N MET A 6 -20.27 -13.73 -10.46
CA MET A 6 -20.40 -12.29 -10.64
C MET A 6 -19.01 -11.74 -10.89
N ASN A 7 -18.82 -11.07 -12.02
CA ASN A 7 -17.54 -10.42 -12.31
C ASN A 7 -17.44 -9.17 -11.44
N MET A 8 -16.52 -9.16 -10.47
CA MET A 8 -16.27 -8.05 -9.58
C MET A 8 -15.21 -7.10 -10.14
N ILE A 9 -14.43 -7.52 -11.12
CA ILE A 9 -13.33 -6.71 -11.66
C ILE A 9 -13.88 -5.48 -12.36
N VAL A 10 -13.44 -4.31 -11.92
CA VAL A 10 -13.86 -3.02 -12.46
C VAL A 10 -12.72 -2.30 -13.15
N CYS A 11 -11.51 -2.34 -12.59
CA CYS A 11 -10.31 -1.72 -13.17
C CYS A 11 -9.03 -2.31 -12.54
N GLY A 12 -7.88 -1.83 -12.96
CA GLY A 12 -6.56 -2.30 -12.49
C GLY A 12 -6.18 -1.92 -11.05
N GLY A 13 -7.11 -1.83 -10.11
CA GLY A 13 -6.81 -1.55 -8.69
C GLY A 13 -6.04 -0.24 -8.47
N TRP A 14 -4.74 -0.33 -8.14
CA TRP A 14 -3.87 0.84 -7.90
C TRP A 14 -3.77 1.81 -9.09
N ASN A 15 -4.02 1.38 -10.31
CA ASN A 15 -4.01 2.22 -11.51
C ASN A 15 -5.16 3.27 -11.52
N SER A 16 -6.06 3.23 -10.55
CA SER A 16 -7.12 4.22 -10.37
C SER A 16 -6.68 5.46 -9.55
N LYS A 17 -5.45 5.50 -9.05
CA LYS A 17 -4.93 6.68 -8.33
C LYS A 17 -4.91 7.92 -9.24
N ILE A 18 -5.25 9.09 -8.68
CA ILE A 18 -5.10 10.38 -9.37
C ILE A 18 -3.61 10.65 -9.55
N GLY A 19 -3.21 11.07 -10.74
CA GLY A 19 -1.81 11.33 -11.04
C GLY A 19 -1.18 12.36 -10.09
N PRO A 20 0.09 12.18 -9.67
CA PRO A 20 0.71 12.99 -8.63
C PRO A 20 0.76 14.48 -8.98
N GLY A 21 0.99 14.85 -10.25
CA GLY A 21 1.02 16.24 -10.68
C GLY A 21 -0.33 16.97 -10.48
N ALA A 22 -1.43 16.34 -10.90
CA ALA A 22 -2.77 16.90 -10.72
C ALA A 22 -3.15 17.01 -9.24
N LEU A 23 -2.79 16.02 -8.44
CA LEU A 23 -3.05 16.03 -7.00
C LEU A 23 -2.24 17.12 -6.29
N SER A 24 -0.95 17.25 -6.60
CA SER A 24 -0.09 18.30 -6.07
C SER A 24 -0.64 19.71 -6.35
N ASP A 25 -1.16 19.95 -7.56
CA ASP A 25 -1.74 21.25 -7.91
C ASP A 25 -2.99 21.57 -7.10
N ILE A 26 -3.85 20.60 -6.83
CA ILE A 26 -5.05 20.77 -6.00
C ILE A 26 -4.67 21.04 -4.54
N LEU A 27 -3.64 20.37 -4.01
CA LEU A 27 -3.24 20.48 -2.62
C LEU A 27 -2.51 21.78 -2.27
N LYS A 28 -1.94 22.48 -3.26
CA LYS A 28 -1.19 23.75 -3.05
C LYS A 28 -2.01 24.84 -2.38
N ASP A 29 -3.29 24.94 -2.72
CA ASP A 29 -4.17 26.02 -2.28
C ASP A 29 -4.97 25.68 -1.00
N LEU A 30 -4.72 24.53 -0.40
CA LEU A 30 -5.39 24.15 0.84
C LEU A 30 -4.92 25.01 2.01
N PRO A 31 -5.83 25.44 2.92
CA PRO A 31 -5.46 26.15 4.13
C PRO A 31 -4.50 25.29 4.97
N LYS A 32 -3.33 25.83 5.25
CA LYS A 32 -2.30 25.14 6.04
C LYS A 32 -2.29 25.68 7.46
N LYS A 33 -2.20 24.78 8.43
CA LYS A 33 -1.92 25.12 9.81
C LYS A 33 -0.57 24.50 10.18
N GLU A 34 0.37 25.36 10.52
CA GLU A 34 1.65 24.88 11.07
C GLU A 34 1.43 24.24 12.44
N ASP A 35 1.94 23.04 12.60
CA ASP A 35 1.97 22.32 13.87
C ASP A 35 3.35 21.65 14.03
N LYS A 36 4.09 22.04 15.07
CA LYS A 36 5.42 21.51 15.35
C LYS A 36 5.46 20.00 15.61
N ASN A 37 4.33 19.41 15.93
CA ASN A 37 4.20 17.97 16.17
C ASN A 37 3.91 17.19 14.90
N LEU A 38 3.50 17.83 13.80
CA LEU A 38 3.38 17.19 12.50
C LEU A 38 4.79 17.05 11.89
N ILE A 39 5.35 15.84 11.98
CA ILE A 39 6.73 15.56 11.49
C ILE A 39 6.71 15.33 9.99
N VAL A 40 5.73 14.54 9.50
CA VAL A 40 5.52 14.24 8.08
C VAL A 40 4.07 14.53 7.74
N GLY A 41 3.84 15.35 6.73
CA GLY A 41 2.53 15.70 6.20
C GLY A 41 2.45 15.46 4.68
N TYR A 42 1.36 15.86 4.06
CA TYR A 42 1.12 15.64 2.62
C TYR A 42 2.08 16.42 1.69
N GLU A 43 2.91 17.31 2.24
CA GLU A 43 3.80 18.17 1.45
C GLU A 43 5.02 17.44 0.90
N SER A 44 5.47 16.41 1.62
CA SER A 44 6.63 15.58 1.25
C SER A 44 6.30 14.44 0.30
N SER A 45 5.01 14.20 0.01
CA SER A 45 4.55 13.01 -0.75
C SER A 45 5.13 11.70 -0.19
N ASP A 46 5.22 11.63 1.14
CA ASP A 46 5.66 10.45 1.86
C ASP A 46 4.52 9.42 1.99
N ASP A 47 4.84 8.19 2.38
CA ASP A 47 3.88 7.07 2.39
C ASP A 47 2.75 7.29 3.42
N ALA A 48 3.04 7.95 4.56
CA ALA A 48 2.03 8.24 5.57
C ALA A 48 2.30 9.56 6.32
N ALA A 49 1.25 10.08 6.95
CA ALA A 49 1.39 11.20 7.88
C ALA A 49 1.95 10.71 9.22
N VAL A 50 2.86 11.50 9.83
CA VAL A 50 3.46 11.21 11.13
C VAL A 50 3.30 12.38 12.09
N TYR A 51 2.62 12.12 13.21
CA TYR A 51 2.35 13.12 14.23
C TYR A 51 2.96 12.72 15.58
N LYS A 52 3.82 13.58 16.13
CA LYS A 52 4.46 13.38 17.43
C LYS A 52 3.46 13.53 18.57
N ILE A 53 3.38 12.56 19.47
CA ILE A 53 2.54 12.60 20.68
C ILE A 53 3.37 12.89 21.91
N THR A 54 4.50 12.19 22.07
CA THR A 54 5.47 12.36 23.15
C THR A 54 6.88 12.40 22.57
N ASP A 55 7.90 12.58 23.42
CA ASP A 55 9.28 12.60 22.94
C ASP A 55 9.76 11.23 22.43
N ASP A 56 9.12 10.15 22.85
CA ASP A 56 9.45 8.77 22.47
C ASP A 56 8.40 8.11 21.56
N LYS A 57 7.28 8.79 21.25
CA LYS A 57 6.19 8.22 20.45
C LYS A 57 5.61 9.19 19.42
N ALA A 58 5.48 8.71 18.21
CA ALA A 58 4.73 9.34 17.14
C ALA A 58 3.70 8.35 16.58
N ILE A 59 2.57 8.87 16.14
CA ILE A 59 1.53 8.10 15.44
C ILE A 59 1.78 8.22 13.93
N ILE A 60 1.70 7.09 13.24
CA ILE A 60 1.61 7.00 11.79
C ILE A 60 0.15 6.82 11.42
N GLN A 61 -0.35 7.60 10.48
CA GLN A 61 -1.70 7.47 9.95
C GLN A 61 -1.68 7.42 8.44
N THR A 62 -2.28 6.37 7.89
CA THR A 62 -2.47 6.20 6.45
C THR A 62 -3.87 5.72 6.13
N LEU A 63 -4.26 5.83 4.86
CA LEU A 63 -5.53 5.40 4.36
C LEU A 63 -5.38 5.00 2.89
N ASP A 64 -5.59 3.72 2.60
CA ASP A 64 -5.60 3.20 1.23
C ASP A 64 -6.83 2.32 0.99
N PHE A 65 -7.53 2.56 -0.11
CA PHE A 65 -8.63 1.74 -0.58
C PHE A 65 -8.75 1.82 -2.10
N PHE A 66 -9.22 0.75 -2.73
CA PHE A 66 -9.35 0.69 -4.18
C PHE A 66 -10.45 -0.28 -4.62
N THR A 67 -10.75 -0.27 -5.92
CA THR A 67 -11.71 -1.18 -6.55
C THR A 67 -11.10 -2.57 -6.73
N THR A 68 -11.95 -3.58 -6.90
CA THR A 68 -11.49 -4.97 -7.09
C THR A 68 -10.69 -5.14 -8.37
N MET A 69 -9.61 -5.91 -8.30
CA MET A 69 -8.77 -6.28 -9.42
C MET A 69 -8.77 -7.80 -9.71
N ILE A 70 -9.36 -8.57 -8.80
CA ILE A 70 -9.50 -10.04 -8.92
C ILE A 70 -10.91 -10.47 -8.54
N ASN A 71 -11.33 -11.66 -8.98
CA ASN A 71 -12.68 -12.16 -8.73
C ASN A 71 -12.84 -12.93 -7.42
N ASP A 72 -11.76 -13.21 -6.70
CA ASP A 72 -11.81 -13.84 -5.39
C ASP A 72 -11.97 -12.78 -4.30
N PRO A 73 -13.11 -12.72 -3.60
CA PRO A 73 -13.36 -11.68 -2.61
C PRO A 73 -12.46 -11.78 -1.37
N TYR A 74 -12.13 -13.00 -0.95
CA TYR A 74 -11.26 -13.19 0.20
C TYR A 74 -9.82 -12.73 -0.10
N LEU A 75 -9.27 -13.14 -1.25
CA LEU A 75 -7.95 -12.68 -1.69
C LEU A 75 -7.94 -11.17 -1.93
N TYR A 76 -9.00 -10.60 -2.50
CA TYR A 76 -9.10 -9.14 -2.64
C TYR A 76 -9.03 -8.43 -1.29
N GLY A 77 -9.72 -8.95 -0.27
CA GLY A 77 -9.64 -8.43 1.09
C GLY A 77 -8.22 -8.48 1.66
N GLN A 78 -7.51 -9.60 1.45
CA GLN A 78 -6.12 -9.75 1.86
C GLN A 78 -5.20 -8.75 1.15
N ILE A 79 -5.34 -8.59 -0.16
CA ILE A 79 -4.51 -7.68 -0.98
C ILE A 79 -4.72 -6.23 -0.53
N ALA A 80 -5.99 -5.81 -0.39
CA ALA A 80 -6.31 -4.45 0.01
C ALA A 80 -5.78 -4.10 1.41
N ALA A 81 -5.90 -5.02 2.35
CA ALA A 81 -5.35 -4.84 3.69
C ALA A 81 -3.81 -4.85 3.68
N THR A 82 -3.18 -5.78 2.95
CA THR A 82 -1.71 -5.83 2.83
C THR A 82 -1.13 -4.53 2.28
N ASN A 83 -1.80 -3.95 1.28
CA ASN A 83 -1.41 -2.66 0.72
C ASN A 83 -1.54 -1.52 1.74
N ALA A 84 -2.69 -1.37 2.39
CA ALA A 84 -2.91 -0.28 3.35
C ALA A 84 -1.99 -0.36 4.59
N LEU A 85 -1.58 -1.57 4.98
CA LEU A 85 -0.63 -1.80 6.08
C LEU A 85 0.81 -1.46 5.70
N SER A 86 1.14 -1.45 4.41
CA SER A 86 2.49 -1.30 3.88
C SER A 86 3.11 0.05 4.22
N ASP A 87 2.35 1.13 4.14
CA ASP A 87 2.80 2.49 4.43
C ASP A 87 3.35 2.63 5.85
N VAL A 88 2.75 1.93 6.83
CA VAL A 88 3.24 1.95 8.21
C VAL A 88 4.65 1.35 8.30
N TYR A 89 4.91 0.29 7.53
CA TYR A 89 6.24 -0.35 7.49
C TYR A 89 7.26 0.50 6.73
N ALA A 90 6.84 1.15 5.65
CA ALA A 90 7.69 2.09 4.90
C ALA A 90 8.17 3.24 5.78
N MET A 91 7.31 3.74 6.69
CA MET A 91 7.66 4.78 7.66
C MET A 91 8.45 4.27 8.89
N GLY A 92 8.86 2.99 8.91
CA GLY A 92 9.62 2.40 10.01
C GLY A 92 8.81 2.04 11.25
N GLY A 93 7.48 2.02 11.14
CA GLY A 93 6.55 1.82 12.24
C GLY A 93 6.05 0.39 12.43
N GLU A 94 5.23 0.25 13.47
CA GLU A 94 4.50 -0.97 13.81
C GLU A 94 3.01 -0.69 13.80
N VAL A 95 2.21 -1.61 13.23
CA VAL A 95 0.75 -1.48 13.15
C VAL A 95 0.13 -1.67 14.53
N ILE A 96 -0.75 -0.74 14.94
CA ILE A 96 -1.52 -0.84 16.19
C ILE A 96 -2.95 -1.27 15.90
N SER A 97 -3.62 -0.57 15.00
CA SER A 97 -5.03 -0.79 14.70
C SER A 97 -5.39 -0.38 13.28
N ALA A 98 -6.50 -0.92 12.81
CA ALA A 98 -7.07 -0.56 11.52
C ALA A 98 -8.59 -0.42 11.60
N LEU A 99 -9.14 0.43 10.72
CA LEU A 99 -10.57 0.59 10.48
C LEU A 99 -10.88 0.23 9.03
N ASN A 100 -11.93 -0.54 8.81
CA ASN A 100 -12.41 -0.87 7.47
C ASN A 100 -12.99 0.37 6.77
N ILE A 101 -12.69 0.52 5.48
CA ILE A 101 -13.36 1.44 4.56
C ILE A 101 -14.05 0.58 3.52
N VAL A 102 -15.36 0.67 3.44
CA VAL A 102 -16.19 -0.17 2.58
C VAL A 102 -17.14 0.69 1.76
N ALA A 103 -17.10 0.51 0.44
CA ALA A 103 -18.16 0.93 -0.46
C ALA A 103 -18.66 -0.33 -1.19
N PHE A 104 -19.96 -0.62 -1.12
CA PHE A 104 -20.49 -1.91 -1.58
C PHE A 104 -21.84 -1.78 -2.28
N PRO A 105 -22.06 -2.45 -3.43
CA PRO A 105 -23.31 -2.40 -4.15
C PRO A 105 -24.48 -3.02 -3.36
N GLU A 106 -25.62 -2.32 -3.32
CA GLU A 106 -26.81 -2.75 -2.59
C GLU A 106 -27.36 -4.10 -3.08
N ASN A 107 -27.19 -4.38 -4.38
CA ASN A 107 -27.71 -5.59 -5.03
C ASN A 107 -26.70 -6.76 -5.06
N MET A 108 -25.54 -6.60 -4.46
CA MET A 108 -24.51 -7.64 -4.38
C MET A 108 -24.68 -8.48 -3.11
N ASP A 109 -24.39 -9.79 -3.20
CA ASP A 109 -24.52 -10.71 -2.06
C ASP A 109 -23.59 -10.29 -0.93
N LEU A 110 -24.16 -10.16 0.27
CA LEU A 110 -23.40 -9.80 1.49
C LEU A 110 -22.36 -10.86 1.90
N GLU A 111 -22.49 -12.10 1.43
CA GLU A 111 -21.45 -13.11 1.62
C GLU A 111 -20.13 -12.71 0.94
N ILE A 112 -20.20 -12.04 -0.21
CA ILE A 112 -19.02 -11.48 -0.88
C ILE A 112 -18.34 -10.45 0.02
N LEU A 113 -19.11 -9.54 0.63
CA LEU A 113 -18.57 -8.57 1.59
C LEU A 113 -17.97 -9.26 2.82
N HIS A 114 -18.64 -10.29 3.33
CA HIS A 114 -18.13 -11.08 4.45
C HIS A 114 -16.75 -11.68 4.15
N GLN A 115 -16.55 -12.27 2.97
CA GLN A 115 -15.26 -12.82 2.56
C GLN A 115 -14.17 -11.74 2.41
N ILE A 116 -14.51 -10.57 1.86
CA ILE A 116 -13.59 -9.42 1.77
C ILE A 116 -13.12 -9.00 3.18
N LEU A 117 -14.07 -8.77 4.08
CA LEU A 117 -13.76 -8.35 5.45
C LEU A 117 -12.95 -9.39 6.22
N LYS A 118 -13.25 -10.69 6.01
CA LYS A 118 -12.50 -11.80 6.60
C LYS A 118 -11.05 -11.79 6.15
N GLY A 119 -10.79 -11.69 4.84
CA GLY A 119 -9.44 -11.62 4.29
C GLY A 119 -8.65 -10.42 4.84
N GLY A 120 -9.29 -9.25 4.92
CA GLY A 120 -8.68 -8.06 5.50
C GLY A 120 -8.36 -8.20 6.98
N ALA A 121 -9.30 -8.73 7.78
CA ALA A 121 -9.11 -8.95 9.21
C ALA A 121 -7.93 -9.87 9.50
N GLU A 122 -7.76 -10.94 8.73
CA GLU A 122 -6.64 -11.87 8.91
C GLU A 122 -5.29 -11.19 8.66
N LYS A 123 -5.19 -10.29 7.68
CA LYS A 123 -3.96 -9.53 7.44
C LYS A 123 -3.66 -8.51 8.53
N VAL A 124 -4.67 -7.86 9.08
CA VAL A 124 -4.50 -6.98 10.25
C VAL A 124 -3.98 -7.77 11.46
N HIS A 125 -4.51 -8.97 11.70
CA HIS A 125 -4.03 -9.84 12.78
C HIS A 125 -2.59 -10.34 12.52
N GLU A 126 -2.26 -10.73 11.29
CA GLU A 126 -0.89 -11.12 10.89
C GLU A 126 0.10 -9.96 11.12
N ALA A 127 -0.34 -8.73 10.85
CA ALA A 127 0.42 -7.51 11.12
C ALA A 127 0.69 -7.28 12.63
N GLY A 128 -0.08 -7.94 13.50
CA GLY A 128 -0.05 -7.73 14.95
C GLY A 128 -1.00 -6.63 15.43
N GLY A 129 -1.79 -6.06 14.53
CA GLY A 129 -2.76 -5.01 14.83
C GLY A 129 -4.14 -5.55 15.23
N VAL A 130 -4.99 -4.63 15.64
CA VAL A 130 -6.39 -4.89 15.99
C VAL A 130 -7.31 -4.24 14.96
N LEU A 131 -8.23 -5.02 14.38
CA LEU A 131 -9.31 -4.47 13.57
C LEU A 131 -10.38 -3.89 14.51
N ALA A 132 -10.49 -2.56 14.55
CA ALA A 132 -11.26 -1.85 15.58
C ALA A 132 -12.66 -1.38 15.10
N GLY A 133 -13.04 -1.70 13.87
CA GLY A 133 -14.33 -1.30 13.29
C GLY A 133 -14.18 -0.76 11.88
N GLY A 134 -14.96 0.26 11.53
CA GLY A 134 -14.90 0.89 10.22
C GLY A 134 -16.20 1.58 9.81
N HIS A 135 -16.29 1.95 8.54
CA HIS A 135 -17.46 2.58 7.95
C HIS A 135 -17.83 1.95 6.61
N SER A 136 -19.11 1.84 6.34
CA SER A 136 -19.63 1.29 5.09
C SER A 136 -20.69 2.20 4.46
N ILE A 137 -20.65 2.31 3.14
CA ILE A 137 -21.65 3.04 2.34
C ILE A 137 -22.06 2.19 1.13
N HIS A 138 -23.19 2.52 0.53
CA HIS A 138 -23.56 2.00 -0.79
C HIS A 138 -22.82 2.73 -1.90
N ASP A 139 -22.39 1.98 -2.93
CA ASP A 139 -21.75 2.51 -4.13
C ASP A 139 -22.04 1.55 -5.30
N ALA A 140 -21.94 2.03 -6.51
CA ALA A 140 -22.14 1.23 -7.72
C ALA A 140 -21.08 0.12 -7.90
N THR A 141 -19.88 0.30 -7.34
CA THR A 141 -18.75 -0.63 -7.46
C THR A 141 -18.12 -0.93 -6.10
N PRO A 142 -17.76 -2.21 -5.83
CA PRO A 142 -17.09 -2.54 -4.59
C PRO A 142 -15.76 -1.82 -4.46
N LYS A 143 -15.53 -1.19 -3.30
CA LYS A 143 -14.24 -0.66 -2.89
C LYS A 143 -13.97 -1.09 -1.46
N TYR A 144 -12.75 -1.48 -1.20
CA TYR A 144 -12.31 -1.90 0.12
C TYR A 144 -10.89 -1.44 0.39
N GLY A 145 -10.62 -1.16 1.61
CA GLY A 145 -9.32 -0.85 2.16
C GLY A 145 -9.39 -0.54 3.63
N LEU A 146 -8.33 0.04 4.14
CA LEU A 146 -8.21 0.34 5.57
C LEU A 146 -7.74 1.78 5.79
N SER A 147 -8.18 2.37 6.89
CA SER A 147 -7.45 3.42 7.59
C SER A 147 -6.62 2.77 8.68
N VAL A 148 -5.30 2.95 8.62
CA VAL A 148 -4.35 2.26 9.50
C VAL A 148 -3.69 3.25 10.44
N THR A 149 -3.58 2.87 11.70
CA THR A 149 -2.79 3.57 12.71
C THR A 149 -1.60 2.73 13.11
N GLY A 150 -0.41 3.29 12.99
CA GLY A 150 0.85 2.74 13.46
C GLY A 150 1.50 3.59 14.53
N ILE A 151 2.59 3.09 15.11
CA ILE A 151 3.42 3.77 16.08
C ILE A 151 4.89 3.65 15.69
N VAL A 152 5.65 4.72 15.95
CA VAL A 152 7.10 4.76 15.72
C VAL A 152 7.76 5.67 16.76
N HIS A 153 9.03 5.42 17.06
CA HIS A 153 9.83 6.40 17.81
C HIS A 153 10.20 7.56 16.88
N PRO A 154 10.06 8.83 17.26
CA PRO A 154 10.36 9.98 16.40
C PRO A 154 11.73 9.94 15.71
N ASP A 155 12.77 9.43 16.39
CA ASP A 155 14.11 9.32 15.84
C ASP A 155 14.31 8.11 14.90
N LYS A 156 13.31 7.27 14.73
CA LYS A 156 13.34 6.07 13.88
C LYS A 156 12.40 6.15 12.68
N ILE A 157 11.84 7.31 12.42
CA ILE A 157 11.00 7.53 11.25
C ILE A 157 11.86 7.40 10.00
N LEU A 158 11.42 6.53 9.10
CA LEU A 158 11.95 6.45 7.75
C LEU A 158 11.12 7.36 6.85
N GLN A 159 11.78 8.20 6.08
CA GLN A 159 11.17 9.05 5.05
C GLN A 159 11.67 8.60 3.68
N ASN A 160 10.89 8.86 2.65
CA ASN A 160 11.24 8.43 1.31
C ASN A 160 12.35 9.27 0.65
N ASN A 161 12.69 10.45 1.15
CA ASN A 161 13.56 11.44 0.49
C ASN A 161 14.87 11.76 1.23
N ASN A 162 15.34 10.85 2.08
CA ASN A 162 16.57 11.01 2.88
C ASN A 162 17.77 10.18 2.36
N CYS A 163 17.73 9.72 1.11
CA CYS A 163 18.82 8.96 0.51
C CYS A 163 20.12 9.77 0.45
N LYS A 164 21.25 9.08 0.52
CA LYS A 164 22.59 9.65 0.53
C LYS A 164 23.45 9.05 -0.57
N GLU A 165 24.46 9.81 -0.98
CA GLU A 165 25.48 9.30 -1.92
C GLU A 165 26.18 8.06 -1.32
N GLY A 166 26.26 7.01 -2.11
CA GLY A 166 26.82 5.71 -1.71
C GLY A 166 25.81 4.73 -1.12
N ASP A 167 24.55 5.10 -0.95
CA ASP A 167 23.50 4.17 -0.53
C ASP A 167 23.27 3.07 -1.60
N LEU A 168 22.95 1.88 -1.13
CA LEU A 168 22.53 0.77 -1.98
C LEU A 168 21.01 0.71 -2.07
N LEU A 169 20.49 0.52 -3.29
CA LEU A 169 19.08 0.30 -3.53
C LEU A 169 18.75 -1.18 -3.34
N ILE A 170 17.76 -1.49 -2.51
CA ILE A 170 17.31 -2.85 -2.23
C ILE A 170 15.83 -2.94 -2.54
N VAL A 171 15.44 -3.89 -3.41
CA VAL A 171 14.05 -4.24 -3.69
C VAL A 171 13.74 -5.55 -3.00
N THR A 172 12.74 -5.56 -2.11
CA THR A 172 12.43 -6.70 -1.24
C THR A 172 11.45 -7.70 -1.84
N LYS A 173 10.81 -7.35 -2.96
CA LYS A 173 9.87 -8.20 -3.70
C LYS A 173 10.11 -8.09 -5.20
N PRO A 174 9.90 -9.17 -5.99
CA PRO A 174 10.01 -9.08 -7.44
C PRO A 174 8.97 -8.13 -8.04
N LEU A 175 9.36 -7.42 -9.10
CA LEU A 175 8.48 -6.55 -9.90
C LEU A 175 7.63 -7.40 -10.86
N GLY A 176 6.62 -6.79 -11.46
CA GLY A 176 5.79 -7.41 -12.51
C GLY A 176 4.34 -7.65 -12.12
N VAL A 177 3.95 -7.46 -10.85
CA VAL A 177 2.59 -7.69 -10.35
C VAL A 177 1.51 -7.05 -11.23
N SER A 178 1.65 -5.78 -11.58
CA SER A 178 0.65 -5.06 -12.39
C SER A 178 0.55 -5.61 -13.82
N ILE A 179 1.68 -6.00 -14.41
CA ILE A 179 1.74 -6.58 -15.76
C ILE A 179 1.03 -7.93 -15.74
N ILE A 180 1.38 -8.81 -14.81
CA ILE A 180 0.78 -10.15 -14.66
C ILE A 180 -0.72 -10.05 -14.43
N ASN A 181 -1.18 -9.17 -13.53
CA ASN A 181 -2.61 -9.01 -13.28
C ASN A 181 -3.36 -8.50 -14.51
N THR A 182 -2.77 -7.59 -15.29
CA THR A 182 -3.36 -7.12 -16.54
C THR A 182 -3.42 -8.23 -17.58
N ALA A 183 -2.35 -9.00 -17.74
CA ALA A 183 -2.31 -10.15 -18.64
C ALA A 183 -3.33 -11.23 -18.23
N HIS A 184 -3.48 -11.48 -16.92
CA HIS A 184 -4.49 -12.42 -16.42
C HIS A 184 -5.92 -11.99 -16.77
N MET A 185 -6.25 -10.69 -16.72
CA MET A 185 -7.58 -10.19 -17.09
C MET A 185 -7.94 -10.49 -18.55
N VAL A 186 -6.96 -10.52 -19.44
CA VAL A 186 -7.11 -10.86 -20.86
C VAL A 186 -6.77 -12.32 -21.17
N LYS A 187 -6.48 -13.13 -20.14
CA LYS A 187 -6.13 -14.57 -20.23
C LYS A 187 -4.83 -14.84 -20.99
N GLU A 188 -3.86 -13.95 -20.85
CA GLU A 188 -2.55 -14.02 -21.49
C GLU A 188 -1.42 -14.12 -20.48
N CYS A 189 -1.61 -14.84 -19.38
CA CYS A 189 -0.52 -15.21 -18.48
C CYS A 189 -0.70 -16.64 -17.94
N SER A 190 0.39 -17.25 -17.52
CA SER A 190 0.37 -18.56 -16.87
C SER A 190 -0.27 -18.49 -15.49
N GLU A 191 -0.88 -19.60 -15.05
CA GLU A 191 -1.41 -19.73 -13.69
C GLU A 191 -0.29 -19.64 -12.65
N GLU A 192 0.94 -20.03 -13.00
CA GLU A 192 2.10 -19.95 -12.11
C GLU A 192 2.51 -18.51 -11.86
N ALA A 193 2.66 -17.70 -12.91
CA ALA A 193 2.98 -16.27 -12.77
C ALA A 193 1.86 -15.52 -12.02
N PHE A 194 0.60 -15.82 -12.30
CA PHE A 194 -0.53 -15.24 -11.56
C PHE A 194 -0.50 -15.62 -10.09
N SER A 195 -0.25 -16.89 -9.76
CA SER A 195 -0.11 -17.35 -8.37
C SER A 195 1.02 -16.66 -7.63
N GLN A 196 2.17 -16.46 -8.31
CA GLN A 196 3.28 -15.68 -7.74
C GLN A 196 2.90 -14.21 -7.50
N SER A 197 2.18 -13.59 -8.42
CA SER A 197 1.65 -12.23 -8.27
C SER A 197 0.74 -12.12 -7.04
N ILE A 198 -0.22 -13.03 -6.87
CA ILE A 198 -1.09 -13.08 -5.68
C ILE A 198 -0.27 -13.24 -4.40
N LYS A 199 0.72 -14.12 -4.39
CA LYS A 199 1.62 -14.31 -3.24
C LYS A 199 2.35 -13.01 -2.88
N GLN A 200 2.87 -12.27 -3.88
CA GLN A 200 3.53 -10.98 -3.60
C GLN A 200 2.56 -9.96 -3.02
N MET A 201 1.35 -9.86 -3.58
CA MET A 201 0.33 -8.92 -3.12
C MET A 201 -0.20 -9.23 -1.72
N THR A 202 -0.23 -10.48 -1.30
CA THR A 202 -0.73 -10.91 0.01
C THR A 202 0.37 -11.07 1.08
N THR A 203 1.64 -10.98 0.72
CA THR A 203 2.75 -11.01 1.67
C THR A 203 2.97 -9.63 2.28
N LEU A 204 2.90 -9.54 3.61
CA LEU A 204 3.16 -8.28 4.33
C LEU A 204 4.62 -7.82 4.16
N ASN A 205 4.83 -6.52 3.99
CA ASN A 205 6.15 -5.90 4.04
C ASN A 205 6.73 -5.85 5.48
N LYS A 206 5.94 -6.25 6.47
CA LYS A 206 6.33 -6.42 7.88
C LYS A 206 7.66 -7.15 8.04
N TYR A 207 7.83 -8.26 7.34
CA TYR A 207 9.00 -9.13 7.49
C TYR A 207 10.28 -8.45 7.00
N SER A 208 10.20 -7.71 5.90
CA SER A 208 11.30 -6.87 5.41
C SER A 208 11.59 -5.72 6.38
N ALA A 209 10.54 -5.07 6.90
CA ALA A 209 10.68 -3.98 7.87
C ALA A 209 11.31 -4.46 9.20
N GLU A 210 10.99 -5.66 9.65
CA GLU A 210 11.64 -6.25 10.84
C GLU A 210 13.14 -6.45 10.63
N ILE A 211 13.54 -6.95 9.46
CA ILE A 211 14.96 -7.13 9.10
C ILE A 211 15.66 -5.78 8.96
N MET A 212 15.02 -4.77 8.38
CA MET A 212 15.60 -3.42 8.20
C MET A 212 16.03 -2.79 9.52
N LYS A 213 15.42 -3.16 10.66
CA LYS A 213 15.79 -2.64 11.99
C LYS A 213 17.24 -2.97 12.39
N ASP A 214 17.84 -3.97 11.79
CA ASP A 214 19.22 -4.40 12.04
C ASP A 214 20.25 -3.65 11.17
N PHE A 215 19.80 -2.78 10.27
CA PHE A 215 20.62 -2.05 9.32
C PHE A 215 20.45 -0.54 9.46
N ASN A 216 21.42 0.19 8.94
CA ASN A 216 21.31 1.66 8.84
C ASN A 216 20.60 2.02 7.53
N VAL A 217 19.27 2.15 7.57
CA VAL A 217 18.43 2.54 6.43
C VAL A 217 18.25 4.04 6.44
N ASN A 218 18.59 4.72 5.36
CA ASN A 218 18.45 6.17 5.22
C ASN A 218 17.09 6.58 4.65
N SER A 219 16.53 5.79 3.74
CA SER A 219 15.28 6.07 3.04
C SER A 219 14.51 4.79 2.79
N CYS A 220 13.20 4.86 2.82
CA CYS A 220 12.33 3.74 2.49
C CYS A 220 11.03 4.27 1.85
N THR A 221 10.48 3.51 0.93
CA THR A 221 9.12 3.67 0.39
C THR A 221 8.60 2.32 -0.07
N ASP A 222 7.32 2.15 -0.19
CA ASP A 222 6.74 0.98 -0.85
C ASP A 222 6.49 1.26 -2.35
N ILE A 223 6.47 0.22 -3.17
CA ILE A 223 6.24 0.36 -4.61
C ILE A 223 4.79 0.03 -4.91
N THR A 224 4.02 1.05 -5.30
CA THR A 224 2.60 0.93 -5.63
C THR A 224 2.29 1.43 -7.05
N GLY A 225 1.26 2.25 -7.24
CA GLY A 225 0.70 2.63 -8.54
C GLY A 225 1.61 3.43 -9.47
N PHE A 226 2.61 4.12 -8.94
CA PHE A 226 3.56 4.89 -9.77
C PHE A 226 4.71 4.02 -10.31
N GLY A 227 4.80 2.77 -9.85
CA GLY A 227 5.80 1.81 -10.27
C GLY A 227 7.21 2.09 -9.73
N PHE A 228 8.12 1.16 -9.97
CA PHE A 228 9.48 1.19 -9.43
C PHE A 228 10.22 2.51 -9.72
N LEU A 229 10.24 2.94 -10.98
CA LEU A 229 10.96 4.17 -11.35
C LEU A 229 10.28 5.43 -10.85
N GLY A 230 8.94 5.45 -10.73
CA GLY A 230 8.20 6.57 -10.17
C GLY A 230 8.57 6.81 -8.71
N HIS A 231 8.48 5.77 -7.88
CA HIS A 231 8.85 5.86 -6.47
C HIS A 231 10.35 6.11 -6.26
N LEU A 232 11.22 5.56 -7.13
CA LEU A 232 12.64 5.89 -7.08
C LEU A 232 12.91 7.37 -7.34
N VAL A 233 12.20 7.99 -8.29
CA VAL A 233 12.32 9.44 -8.55
C VAL A 233 11.86 10.26 -7.35
N GLU A 234 10.80 9.85 -6.65
CA GLU A 234 10.37 10.47 -5.40
C GLU A 234 11.45 10.37 -4.33
N MET A 235 12.07 9.19 -4.15
CA MET A 235 13.18 9.00 -3.21
C MET A 235 14.40 9.88 -3.51
N LEU A 236 14.69 10.15 -4.76
CA LEU A 236 15.81 11.00 -5.18
C LEU A 236 15.54 12.50 -4.96
N ASP A 237 14.28 12.90 -4.87
CA ASP A 237 13.81 14.28 -4.59
C ASP A 237 14.53 15.37 -5.41
N GLY A 238 14.97 15.04 -6.62
CA GLY A 238 15.77 15.95 -7.46
C GLY A 238 17.16 16.32 -6.92
N LYS A 239 17.57 15.74 -5.79
CA LYS A 239 18.83 16.02 -5.10
C LYS A 239 19.93 15.03 -5.46
N SER A 240 19.57 13.82 -5.83
CA SER A 240 20.46 12.71 -6.09
C SER A 240 20.17 12.04 -7.43
N SER A 241 21.06 11.17 -7.86
CA SER A 241 20.88 10.30 -9.02
C SER A 241 21.06 8.84 -8.59
N ALA A 242 20.39 7.92 -9.26
CA ALA A 242 20.55 6.50 -9.03
C ALA A 242 21.02 5.79 -10.30
N GLU A 243 21.86 4.80 -10.13
CA GLU A 243 22.25 3.87 -11.18
C GLU A 243 21.54 2.53 -10.94
N VAL A 244 20.74 2.10 -11.92
CA VAL A 244 19.93 0.88 -11.83
C VAL A 244 20.33 -0.09 -12.93
N TRP A 245 20.75 -1.27 -12.53
CA TRP A 245 21.14 -2.34 -13.46
C TRP A 245 19.95 -3.25 -13.71
N ALA A 246 19.36 -3.18 -14.89
CA ALA A 246 18.16 -3.95 -15.25
C ALA A 246 18.28 -5.46 -15.00
N LYS A 247 19.48 -6.03 -15.16
CA LYS A 247 19.77 -7.45 -14.92
C LYS A 247 19.69 -7.86 -13.45
N ASP A 248 19.78 -6.89 -12.52
CA ASP A 248 19.79 -7.13 -11.08
C ASP A 248 18.41 -6.87 -10.44
N ILE A 249 17.44 -6.41 -11.22
CA ILE A 249 16.06 -6.21 -10.76
C ILE A 249 15.35 -7.56 -10.72
N PRO A 250 14.87 -8.02 -9.55
CA PRO A 250 14.04 -9.22 -9.49
C PRO A 250 12.66 -8.96 -10.13
N TYR A 251 12.16 -9.91 -10.91
CA TYR A 251 10.85 -9.84 -11.54
C TYR A 251 10.16 -11.21 -11.55
N ILE A 252 8.83 -11.20 -11.69
CA ILE A 252 8.05 -12.43 -11.87
C ILE A 252 8.26 -12.90 -13.32
N GLU A 253 8.79 -14.11 -13.48
CA GLU A 253 8.96 -14.74 -14.78
C GLU A 253 7.61 -15.25 -15.32
N GLU A 254 7.41 -15.11 -16.66
CA GLU A 254 6.26 -15.61 -17.41
C GLU A 254 6.67 -16.72 -18.38
#